data_063debf3ce6f3d1c671539dbf47d1c95
#
_entry.id   063debf3ce6f3d1c671539dbf47d1c95
#
_cell.length_a   1.000
_cell.length_b   1.000
_cell.length_c   1.000
_cell.angle_alpha   90.00
_cell.angle_beta   90.00
_cell.angle_gamma   90.00
#
_symmetry.space_group_name_H-M   'P 1'
#
loop_
_entity.id
_entity.type
_entity.pdbx_description
1 polymer ?
#
loop_
_entity_poly.entity_id
_entity_poly.type
_entity_poly.pdbx_seq_one_letter_code
_entity_poly.pdbx_strand_id
1 'polypeptide(L)'
;MSATEHATSLTIAAARAAADKKAEHLAAIDVSERLGLTDVFLLASGANDRHVHAIVDAVDEAMHRAGAKRRTREGFADAHWVLVDYGDVVVHVLQDEYREFYSLERLWKDCPAIELPVDLTRENSRDGAAVGGREDAAS
;
A
#
# COMPACT_ATOMS: atom_id res chain seq x y z
N MET A 1 -20.46 -4.45 -8.43
CA MET A 1 -19.94 -5.16 -7.24
C MET A 1 -18.82 -4.35 -6.61
N SER A 2 -18.62 -4.55 -5.34
CA SER A 2 -17.56 -3.84 -4.64
C SER A 2 -16.69 -4.84 -3.90
N ALA A 3 -15.59 -4.35 -3.35
CA ALA A 3 -14.67 -5.19 -2.59
C ALA A 3 -15.39 -5.79 -1.39
N THR A 4 -15.02 -7.02 -1.07
CA THR A 4 -15.62 -7.72 0.06
C THR A 4 -15.10 -7.15 1.37
N GLU A 5 -15.86 -7.43 2.45
CA GLU A 5 -15.39 -7.06 3.79
C GLU A 5 -14.07 -7.72 4.12
N HIS A 6 -13.92 -8.97 3.68
CA HIS A 6 -12.67 -9.69 3.92
C HIS A 6 -11.48 -9.00 3.22
N ALA A 7 -11.66 -8.64 1.95
CA ALA A 7 -10.60 -7.95 1.22
C ALA A 7 -10.28 -6.60 1.85
N THR A 8 -11.30 -5.88 2.29
CA THR A 8 -11.09 -4.59 2.93
C THR A 8 -10.34 -4.75 4.24
N SER A 9 -10.68 -5.77 5.02
CA SER A 9 -10.00 -6.05 6.28
C SER A 9 -8.53 -6.37 6.05
N LEU A 10 -8.23 -7.19 5.04
CA LEU A 10 -6.84 -7.51 4.70
C LEU A 10 -6.09 -6.26 4.25
N THR A 11 -6.77 -5.41 3.49
CA THR A 11 -6.17 -4.16 3.02
C THR A 11 -5.75 -3.27 4.18
N ILE A 12 -6.60 -3.17 5.19
CA ILE A 12 -6.29 -2.35 6.35
C ILE A 12 -5.11 -2.94 7.12
N ALA A 13 -5.05 -4.26 7.25
CA ALA A 13 -3.92 -4.89 7.92
C ALA A 13 -2.61 -4.60 7.19
N ALA A 14 -2.64 -4.70 5.87
CA ALA A 14 -1.45 -4.40 5.06
C ALA A 14 -1.08 -2.93 5.15
N ALA A 15 -2.07 -2.04 5.13
CA ALA A 15 -1.81 -0.60 5.21
C ALA A 15 -1.20 -0.22 6.55
N ARG A 16 -1.67 -0.83 7.64
CA ARG A 16 -1.08 -0.56 8.95
C ARG A 16 0.37 -1.00 9.01
N ALA A 17 0.67 -2.16 8.45
CA ALA A 17 2.05 -2.65 8.43
C ALA A 17 2.94 -1.72 7.64
N ALA A 18 2.44 -1.25 6.48
CA ALA A 18 3.20 -0.32 5.65
C ALA A 18 3.42 1.01 6.40
N ALA A 19 2.39 1.51 7.07
CA ALA A 19 2.49 2.77 7.81
C ALA A 19 3.49 2.64 8.96
N ASP A 20 3.55 1.47 9.59
CA ASP A 20 4.51 1.25 10.67
C ASP A 20 5.94 1.39 10.19
N LYS A 21 6.16 1.16 8.91
CA LYS A 21 7.49 1.32 8.30
C LYS A 21 7.61 2.66 7.60
N LYS A 22 6.73 3.60 7.92
CA LYS A 22 6.79 4.97 7.40
C LYS A 22 6.57 5.05 5.89
N ALA A 23 5.77 4.13 5.35
CA ALA A 23 5.42 4.19 3.93
C ALA A 23 4.66 5.48 3.65
N GLU A 24 4.86 6.04 2.48
CA GLU A 24 4.20 7.27 2.05
C GLU A 24 3.19 6.98 0.96
N HIS A 25 2.30 7.93 0.75
CA HIS A 25 1.32 7.87 -0.35
C HIS A 25 0.47 6.62 -0.32
N LEU A 26 0.00 6.26 0.88
CA LEU A 26 -0.88 5.11 1.04
C LEU A 26 -2.24 5.40 0.40
N ALA A 27 -2.69 4.49 -0.44
CA ALA A 27 -3.99 4.61 -1.09
C ALA A 27 -4.51 3.22 -1.40
N ALA A 28 -5.80 3.03 -1.26
CA ALA A 28 -6.44 1.76 -1.59
C ALA A 28 -7.55 2.02 -2.60
N ILE A 29 -7.63 1.16 -3.61
CA ILE A 29 -8.55 1.33 -4.72
C ILE A 29 -9.35 0.04 -4.90
N ASP A 30 -10.67 0.18 -5.05
CA ASP A 30 -11.53 -0.95 -5.32
C ASP A 30 -11.50 -1.22 -6.82
N VAL A 31 -10.86 -2.32 -7.22
CA VAL A 31 -10.73 -2.69 -8.63
C VAL A 31 -11.60 -3.91 -8.96
N SER A 32 -12.51 -4.28 -8.06
CA SER A 32 -13.27 -5.50 -8.21
C SER A 32 -14.10 -5.52 -9.48
N GLU A 33 -14.70 -4.39 -9.85
CA GLU A 33 -15.52 -4.36 -11.06
C GLU A 33 -14.68 -4.34 -12.32
N ARG A 34 -13.51 -3.71 -12.26
CA ARG A 34 -12.67 -3.55 -13.44
C ARG A 34 -11.94 -4.83 -13.77
N LEU A 35 -11.38 -5.50 -12.78
CA LEU A 35 -10.57 -6.69 -13.00
C LEU A 35 -11.33 -7.99 -12.83
N GLY A 36 -12.20 -8.07 -11.84
CA GLY A 36 -12.97 -9.28 -11.60
C GLY A 36 -12.18 -10.40 -10.93
N LEU A 37 -10.86 -10.30 -10.87
CA LEU A 37 -10.02 -11.32 -10.25
C LEU A 37 -9.47 -10.91 -8.91
N THR A 38 -9.38 -9.62 -8.68
CA THR A 38 -8.82 -9.04 -7.47
C THR A 38 -9.77 -7.94 -7.02
N ASP A 39 -9.94 -7.79 -5.72
CA ASP A 39 -10.84 -6.78 -5.18
C ASP A 39 -10.18 -5.44 -4.97
N VAL A 40 -8.93 -5.43 -4.48
CA VAL A 40 -8.31 -4.20 -4.02
C VAL A 40 -6.86 -4.10 -4.48
N PHE A 41 -6.46 -2.92 -4.92
CA PHE A 41 -5.06 -2.53 -5.06
C PHE A 41 -4.71 -1.63 -3.90
N LEU A 42 -3.67 -1.99 -3.15
CA LEU A 42 -3.12 -1.11 -2.12
C LEU A 42 -1.81 -0.56 -2.64
N LEU A 43 -1.67 0.77 -2.62
CA LEU A 43 -0.49 1.46 -3.12
C LEU A 43 0.26 2.09 -1.96
N ALA A 44 1.59 1.96 -1.99
CA ALA A 44 2.45 2.55 -0.96
C ALA A 44 3.77 2.93 -1.61
N SER A 45 4.50 3.85 -0.99
CA SER A 45 5.78 4.29 -1.52
C SER A 45 6.84 4.25 -0.45
N GLY A 46 8.08 3.99 -0.87
CA GLY A 46 9.24 4.02 -0.01
C GLY A 46 10.31 4.93 -0.58
N ALA A 47 11.19 5.41 0.28
CA ALA A 47 12.18 6.41 -0.10
C ALA A 47 13.36 5.84 -0.91
N ASN A 48 13.66 4.57 -0.70
CA ASN A 48 14.81 3.94 -1.36
C ASN A 48 14.62 2.43 -1.34
N ASP A 49 15.59 1.69 -1.88
CA ASP A 49 15.51 0.23 -1.98
C ASP A 49 15.26 -0.42 -0.64
N ARG A 50 16.05 -0.01 0.35
CA ARG A 50 15.95 -0.62 1.69
C ARG A 50 14.59 -0.36 2.30
N HIS A 51 14.07 0.85 2.13
CA HIS A 51 12.77 1.23 2.66
C HIS A 51 11.67 0.40 2.00
N VAL A 52 11.74 0.26 0.67
CA VAL A 52 10.76 -0.54 -0.06
C VAL A 52 10.78 -1.98 0.43
N HIS A 53 11.98 -2.55 0.60
CA HIS A 53 12.09 -3.93 1.08
C HIS A 53 11.50 -4.08 2.49
N ALA A 54 11.74 -3.10 3.35
CA ALA A 54 11.20 -3.16 4.71
C ALA A 54 9.68 -3.10 4.70
N ILE A 55 9.11 -2.25 3.84
CA ILE A 55 7.66 -2.16 3.72
C ILE A 55 7.08 -3.47 3.23
N VAL A 56 7.68 -4.05 2.18
CA VAL A 56 7.19 -5.30 1.61
C VAL A 56 7.25 -6.42 2.65
N ASP A 57 8.36 -6.52 3.37
CA ASP A 57 8.51 -7.57 4.38
C ASP A 57 7.48 -7.42 5.50
N ALA A 58 7.24 -6.19 5.94
CA ALA A 58 6.26 -5.95 7.00
C ALA A 58 4.84 -6.28 6.54
N VAL A 59 4.51 -5.91 5.31
CA VAL A 59 3.21 -6.23 4.74
C VAL A 59 3.04 -7.74 4.64
N ASP A 60 4.07 -8.42 4.15
CA ASP A 60 4.01 -9.87 3.97
C ASP A 60 3.80 -10.57 5.31
N GLU A 61 4.48 -10.12 6.33
CA GLU A 61 4.31 -10.70 7.66
C GLU A 61 2.90 -10.46 8.20
N ALA A 62 2.39 -9.26 8.03
CA ALA A 62 1.05 -8.94 8.50
C ALA A 62 -0.02 -9.74 7.77
N MET A 63 0.15 -9.90 6.47
CA MET A 63 -0.80 -10.67 5.67
C MET A 63 -0.76 -12.14 6.04
N HIS A 64 0.43 -12.65 6.30
CA HIS A 64 0.58 -14.04 6.75
C HIS A 64 -0.16 -14.26 8.06
N ARG A 65 0.00 -13.34 9.01
CA ARG A 65 -0.69 -13.43 10.29
C ARG A 65 -2.20 -13.34 10.13
N ALA A 66 -2.65 -12.60 9.12
CA ALA A 66 -4.08 -12.46 8.85
C ALA A 66 -4.64 -13.64 8.05
N GLY A 67 -3.81 -14.62 7.72
CA GLY A 67 -4.24 -15.81 7.01
C GLY A 67 -4.24 -15.67 5.49
N ALA A 68 -3.69 -14.60 4.96
CA ALA A 68 -3.66 -14.39 3.52
C ALA A 68 -2.35 -14.96 2.96
N LYS A 69 -2.48 -15.87 2.02
CA LYS A 69 -1.33 -16.53 1.45
C LYS A 69 -0.84 -15.75 0.22
N ARG A 70 0.45 -15.48 0.19
CA ARG A 70 1.04 -14.80 -0.96
C ARG A 70 1.10 -15.76 -2.15
N ARG A 71 0.60 -15.30 -3.28
CA ARG A 71 0.64 -16.09 -4.51
C ARG A 71 1.91 -15.82 -5.30
N THR A 72 2.24 -14.55 -5.52
CA THR A 72 3.44 -14.18 -6.27
C THR A 72 4.01 -12.90 -5.69
N ARG A 73 5.28 -12.67 -6.00
CA ARG A 73 5.95 -11.44 -5.67
C ARG A 73 6.92 -11.11 -6.80
N GLU A 74 6.78 -9.93 -7.38
CA GLU A 74 7.59 -9.52 -8.52
C GLU A 74 8.27 -8.20 -8.23
N GLY A 75 9.46 -8.01 -8.78
CA GLY A 75 10.17 -6.75 -8.71
C GLY A 75 10.92 -6.49 -7.42
N PHE A 76 10.98 -7.47 -6.53
CA PHE A 76 11.57 -7.26 -5.21
C PHE A 76 13.06 -6.89 -5.30
N ALA A 77 13.80 -7.54 -6.17
CA ALA A 77 15.24 -7.30 -6.26
C ALA A 77 15.56 -5.86 -6.66
N ASP A 78 14.87 -5.34 -7.66
CA ASP A 78 15.09 -3.98 -8.13
C ASP A 78 14.49 -2.94 -7.20
N ALA A 79 13.39 -3.28 -6.53
CA ALA A 79 12.71 -2.43 -5.57
C ALA A 79 12.16 -1.13 -6.18
N HIS A 80 12.04 -1.04 -7.51
CA HIS A 80 11.44 0.13 -8.14
C HIS A 80 9.93 0.06 -8.02
N TRP A 81 9.37 -1.10 -8.29
CA TRP A 81 7.94 -1.36 -8.23
C TRP A 81 7.79 -2.83 -7.86
N VAL A 82 7.44 -3.06 -6.60
CA VAL A 82 7.24 -4.42 -6.10
C VAL A 82 5.75 -4.71 -6.08
N LEU A 83 5.37 -5.80 -6.71
CA LEU A 83 3.98 -6.25 -6.75
C LEU A 83 3.88 -7.52 -5.93
N VAL A 84 2.98 -7.53 -4.95
CA VAL A 84 2.76 -8.71 -4.10
C VAL A 84 1.29 -9.09 -4.19
N ASP A 85 1.04 -10.27 -4.73
CA ASP A 85 -0.32 -10.74 -5.03
C ASP A 85 -0.79 -11.70 -3.95
N TYR A 86 -1.87 -11.33 -3.27
CA TYR A 86 -2.49 -12.17 -2.25
C TYR A 86 -3.88 -12.67 -2.70
N GLY A 87 -4.19 -12.50 -3.97
CA GLY A 87 -5.47 -12.94 -4.51
C GLY A 87 -6.51 -11.84 -4.45
N ASP A 88 -7.11 -11.65 -3.30
CA ASP A 88 -8.13 -10.61 -3.12
C ASP A 88 -7.54 -9.22 -3.06
N VAL A 89 -6.29 -9.12 -2.66
CA VAL A 89 -5.59 -7.84 -2.53
C VAL A 89 -4.24 -7.96 -3.21
N VAL A 90 -3.92 -6.99 -4.04
CA VAL A 90 -2.60 -6.87 -4.64
C VAL A 90 -1.96 -5.61 -4.11
N VAL A 91 -0.79 -5.76 -3.49
CA VAL A 91 -0.08 -4.63 -2.90
C VAL A 91 1.02 -4.18 -3.86
N HIS A 92 1.05 -2.89 -4.11
CA HIS A 92 2.05 -2.26 -4.97
C HIS A 92 2.89 -1.33 -4.12
N VAL A 93 4.18 -1.59 -4.01
CA VAL A 93 5.10 -0.72 -3.27
C VAL A 93 6.09 -0.16 -4.26
N LEU A 94 6.05 1.15 -4.45
CA LEU A 94 6.90 1.84 -5.41
C LEU A 94 7.92 2.69 -4.69
N GLN A 95 9.10 2.76 -5.27
CA GLN A 95 10.09 3.71 -4.77
C GLN A 95 9.66 5.11 -5.23
N ASP A 96 9.76 6.09 -4.33
CA ASP A 96 9.27 7.46 -4.59
C ASP A 96 9.73 7.99 -5.93
N GLU A 97 10.98 7.78 -6.23
CA GLU A 97 11.58 8.30 -7.45
C GLU A 97 10.89 7.77 -8.71
N TYR A 98 10.27 6.58 -8.63
CA TYR A 98 9.64 5.95 -9.77
C TYR A 98 8.12 6.04 -9.75
N ARG A 99 7.56 6.59 -8.66
CA ARG A 99 6.13 6.61 -8.49
C ARG A 99 5.41 7.38 -9.59
N GLU A 100 5.91 8.57 -9.88
CA GLU A 100 5.31 9.40 -10.92
C GLU A 100 5.49 8.77 -12.29
N PHE A 101 6.61 8.11 -12.48
CA PHE A 101 6.92 7.47 -13.74
C PHE A 101 5.89 6.41 -14.10
N TYR A 102 5.48 5.60 -13.13
CA TYR A 102 4.51 4.53 -13.39
C TYR A 102 3.07 5.02 -13.35
N SER A 103 2.77 6.01 -12.54
CA SER A 103 1.45 6.68 -12.52
C SER A 103 0.29 5.72 -12.36
N LEU A 104 0.40 4.79 -11.42
CA LEU A 104 -0.65 3.79 -11.21
C LEU A 104 -2.00 4.42 -10.85
N GLU A 105 -1.98 5.49 -10.05
CA GLU A 105 -3.23 6.14 -9.65
C GLU A 105 -3.98 6.68 -10.86
N ARG A 106 -3.27 7.13 -11.85
CA ARG A 106 -3.89 7.67 -13.05
C ARG A 106 -4.61 6.60 -13.84
N LEU A 107 -4.02 5.42 -13.89
CA LEU A 107 -4.64 4.30 -14.61
C LEU A 107 -5.95 3.86 -13.98
N TRP A 108 -6.05 3.98 -12.66
CA TRP A 108 -7.21 3.49 -11.94
C TRP A 108 -8.05 4.60 -11.32
N LYS A 109 -7.94 5.82 -11.85
CA LYS A 109 -8.59 6.98 -11.24
C LYS A 109 -10.11 6.89 -11.24
N ASP A 110 -10.67 6.10 -12.13
CA ASP A 110 -12.12 5.94 -12.21
C ASP A 110 -12.65 4.90 -11.23
N CYS A 111 -11.77 4.19 -10.55
CA CYS A 111 -12.19 3.18 -9.59
C CYS A 111 -12.44 3.82 -8.23
N PRO A 112 -13.41 3.29 -7.48
CA PRO A 112 -13.70 3.86 -6.16
C PRO A 112 -12.51 3.74 -5.22
N ALA A 113 -12.27 4.79 -4.43
CA ALA A 113 -11.26 4.75 -3.40
C ALA A 113 -11.82 4.01 -2.19
N ILE A 114 -10.96 3.25 -1.52
CA ILE A 114 -11.32 2.62 -0.26
C ILE A 114 -10.73 3.48 0.83
N GLU A 115 -11.58 3.88 1.76
CA GLU A 115 -11.15 4.77 2.83
C GLU A 115 -10.31 4.00 3.84
N LEU A 116 -9.09 4.48 4.07
CA LEU A 116 -8.22 3.90 5.08
C LEU A 116 -8.45 4.60 6.41
N PRO A 117 -8.10 3.94 7.53
CA PRO A 117 -8.28 4.60 8.83
C PRO A 117 -7.60 5.97 8.86
N VAL A 118 -8.26 6.92 9.49
CA VAL A 118 -7.81 8.31 9.51
C VAL A 118 -6.40 8.44 10.09
N ASP A 119 -6.09 7.64 11.10
CA ASP A 119 -4.77 7.72 11.72
C ASP A 119 -3.65 7.38 10.73
N LEU A 120 -3.91 6.47 9.80
CA LEU A 120 -2.90 6.10 8.81
C LEU A 120 -2.69 7.21 7.80
N THR A 121 -3.78 7.77 7.26
CA THR A 121 -3.68 8.81 6.24
C THR A 121 -3.17 10.10 6.83
N ARG A 122 -3.57 10.42 8.05
CA ARG A 122 -3.10 11.63 8.70
C ARG A 122 -1.61 11.58 8.96
N GLU A 123 -1.11 10.42 9.42
CA GLU A 123 0.30 10.25 9.68
C GLU A 123 1.10 10.39 8.39
N ASN A 124 0.59 9.83 7.33
CA ASN A 124 1.19 9.93 6.03
C ASN A 124 1.27 11.39 5.56
N SER A 125 0.18 12.13 5.74
CA SER A 125 0.13 13.53 5.37
C SER A 125 1.13 14.34 6.19
N ARG A 126 1.23 14.05 7.46
CA ARG A 126 2.13 14.77 8.35
C ARG A 126 3.58 14.57 7.96
N ASP A 127 3.92 13.35 7.55
CA ASP A 127 5.26 13.09 7.09
C ASP A 127 5.60 13.94 5.89
N GLY A 128 4.66 14.09 4.99
CA GLY A 128 4.86 14.89 3.82
C GLY A 128 4.97 16.37 4.15
N ALA A 129 4.28 16.79 5.19
CA ALA A 129 4.26 18.20 5.54
C ALA A 129 5.40 18.59 6.43
N ALA A 130 5.88 17.69 7.08
CA ALA A 130 6.77 18.08 8.06
C ALA A 130 8.07 18.37 7.68
N VAL A 131 7.89 18.29 7.77
CA VAL A 131 8.48 18.78 7.99
C VAL A 131 8.47 19.42 8.98
N GLY A 132 8.37 19.47 9.55
CA GLY A 132 8.36 20.14 10.46
C GLY A 132 7.79 19.85 11.55
N GLY A 133 7.82 19.61 12.17
CA GLY A 133 7.23 19.47 13.15
C GLY A 133 7.03 18.49 13.92
N ARG A 134 7.25 18.19 13.95
CA ARG A 134 6.81 17.51 14.55
C ARG A 134 6.92 17.08 15.41
N GLU A 135 6.97 17.10 15.63
CA GLU A 135 6.75 16.91 16.19
C GLU A 135 6.55 16.36 16.76
N ASP A 136 6.86 16.33 16.81
CA ASP A 136 6.54 16.04 17.21
C ASP A 136 6.41 15.34 17.55
N ALA A 137 6.67 15.08 17.46
CA ALA A 137 6.44 14.63 17.56
C ALA A 137 6.37 13.82 17.79
N ALA A 138 6.58 13.46 17.74
CA ALA A 138 6.37 12.90 17.70
C ALA A 138 6.29 12.35 17.54
N SER A 139 6.61 12.14 17.32
CA SER A 139 6.49 11.97 17.03
C SER A 139 6.49 11.87 17.00
#